data_06e5ca521a5cfd386aaee65f21f48571
#
_entry.id   06e5ca521a5cfd386aaee65f21f48571
#
_cell.length_a   1.000
_cell.length_b   1.000
_cell.length_c   1.000
_cell.angle_alpha   90.00
_cell.angle_beta   90.00
_cell.angle_gamma   90.00
#
_symmetry.space_group_name_H-M   'P 1'
#
loop_
_entity.id
_entity.type
_entity.pdbx_description
1 polymer ?
#
loop_
_entity_poly.entity_id
_entity_poly.type
_entity_poly.pdbx_seq_one_letter_code
_entity_poly.pdbx_strand_id
1 'polypeptide(L)'
;ADRQIIEIRIPSGKPGKDGSVALQQIAEGARGNDSTLTVVQLPRLDKATKTGAWFGALDAAGVAVQIDPIERGALPQWIAQRLGAQGQRVAPGEEGQRTLQFFADRVEGNLLAAHQEISKLGLLHPPGELSQAQVEAAVLNVARYDVFKLSEAVLAGQVLRVQRMLDGLEAEGEAPVLVHWALAEDIRALKRVKDAMNAGRPLPMALRENRIWGTKERLYERILPRVGDAALARLLQSAHLVDGIVKGLKQPDWPTQPWQALQRLAMQLGKACRG
;
A
#
# COMPACT_ATOMS: atom_id res chain seq x y z
N ALA A 1 33.42 -27.34 -4.57
CA ALA A 1 33.09 -26.03 -5.14
C ALA A 1 32.19 -25.30 -4.15
N ASP A 2 32.48 -24.03 -3.89
CA ASP A 2 31.64 -23.20 -2.98
C ASP A 2 30.29 -22.97 -3.62
N ARG A 3 29.20 -23.07 -2.83
CA ARG A 3 27.86 -22.76 -3.27
C ARG A 3 27.70 -21.24 -3.36
N GLN A 4 27.11 -20.76 -4.44
CA GLN A 4 26.93 -19.33 -4.71
C GLN A 4 25.45 -18.98 -4.91
N ILE A 5 25.07 -17.79 -4.48
CA ILE A 5 23.76 -17.19 -4.78
C ILE A 5 24.00 -15.95 -5.63
N ILE A 6 23.40 -15.90 -6.80
CA ILE A 6 23.42 -14.75 -7.70
C ILE A 6 22.03 -14.10 -7.67
N GLU A 7 21.96 -12.84 -7.31
CA GLU A 7 20.72 -12.07 -7.29
C GLU A 7 20.67 -11.08 -8.47
N ILE A 8 19.66 -11.20 -9.31
CA ILE A 8 19.41 -10.33 -10.45
C ILE A 8 18.13 -9.56 -10.19
N ARG A 9 18.19 -8.24 -10.18
CA ARG A 9 17.01 -7.36 -9.99
C ARG A 9 16.68 -6.62 -11.28
N ILE A 10 15.44 -6.74 -11.77
CA ILE A 10 14.95 -6.06 -12.96
C ILE A 10 13.73 -5.21 -12.56
N PRO A 11 13.94 -4.01 -11.99
CA PRO A 11 12.85 -3.19 -11.44
C PRO A 11 11.79 -2.78 -12.46
N SER A 12 12.16 -2.67 -13.73
CA SER A 12 11.23 -2.34 -14.82
C SER A 12 10.37 -3.52 -15.29
N GLY A 13 10.75 -4.77 -14.92
CA GLY A 13 10.17 -5.99 -15.49
C GLY A 13 10.49 -6.21 -16.99
N LYS A 14 11.31 -5.34 -17.58
CA LYS A 14 11.66 -5.36 -19.02
C LYS A 14 13.18 -5.40 -19.17
N PRO A 15 13.77 -6.58 -19.42
CA PRO A 15 15.23 -6.73 -19.49
C PRO A 15 15.85 -6.10 -20.75
N GLY A 16 15.04 -5.68 -21.73
CA GLY A 16 15.52 -5.26 -23.04
C GLY A 16 15.98 -6.45 -23.92
N LYS A 17 16.54 -6.14 -25.09
CA LYS A 17 16.96 -7.18 -26.06
C LYS A 17 18.11 -8.01 -25.51
N ASP A 18 19.19 -7.34 -25.10
CA ASP A 18 20.40 -8.02 -24.62
C ASP A 18 20.18 -8.73 -23.28
N GLY A 19 19.44 -8.11 -22.36
CA GLY A 19 19.04 -8.73 -21.11
C GLY A 19 18.16 -9.97 -21.30
N SER A 20 17.27 -9.95 -22.31
CA SER A 20 16.44 -11.10 -22.66
C SER A 20 17.29 -12.29 -23.14
N VAL A 21 18.31 -12.03 -23.94
CA VAL A 21 19.28 -13.07 -24.40
C VAL A 21 20.09 -13.59 -23.22
N ALA A 22 20.61 -12.70 -22.37
CA ALA A 22 21.41 -13.09 -21.20
C ALA A 22 20.60 -13.96 -20.21
N LEU A 23 19.33 -13.63 -19.96
CA LEU A 23 18.47 -14.43 -19.08
C LEU A 23 18.18 -15.83 -19.63
N GLN A 24 18.04 -15.97 -20.95
CA GLN A 24 17.89 -17.28 -21.59
C GLN A 24 19.18 -18.10 -21.46
N GLN A 25 20.37 -17.51 -21.66
CA GLN A 25 21.65 -18.17 -21.43
C GLN A 25 21.83 -18.60 -19.95
N ILE A 26 21.42 -17.77 -19.00
CA ILE A 26 21.44 -18.12 -17.58
C ILE A 26 20.53 -19.33 -17.31
N ALA A 27 19.33 -19.35 -17.90
CA ALA A 27 18.40 -20.47 -17.77
C ALA A 27 18.98 -21.78 -18.35
N GLU A 28 19.66 -21.70 -19.47
CA GLU A 28 20.36 -22.85 -20.07
C GLU A 28 21.51 -23.32 -19.19
N GLY A 29 22.35 -22.41 -18.69
CA GLY A 29 23.49 -22.71 -17.83
C GLY A 29 23.13 -23.21 -16.42
N ALA A 30 21.88 -22.95 -15.97
CA ALA A 30 21.39 -23.46 -14.69
C ALA A 30 21.11 -24.98 -14.71
N ARG A 31 20.88 -25.56 -15.87
CA ARG A 31 20.61 -26.99 -15.99
C ARG A 31 21.85 -27.80 -15.63
N GLY A 32 21.74 -28.59 -14.56
CA GLY A 32 22.85 -29.44 -14.07
C GLY A 32 23.91 -28.68 -13.26
N ASN A 33 23.66 -27.44 -12.89
CA ASN A 33 24.54 -26.66 -12.00
C ASN A 33 23.98 -26.64 -10.57
N ASP A 34 24.46 -27.55 -9.73
CA ASP A 34 24.02 -27.64 -8.33
C ASP A 34 24.79 -26.70 -7.37
N SER A 35 25.75 -25.95 -7.88
CA SER A 35 26.59 -25.05 -7.07
C SER A 35 26.12 -23.62 -7.05
N THR A 36 25.26 -23.22 -7.99
CA THR A 36 24.81 -21.83 -8.13
C THR A 36 23.29 -21.73 -8.13
N LEU A 37 22.75 -20.94 -7.19
CA LEU A 37 21.33 -20.55 -7.19
C LEU A 37 21.21 -19.14 -7.75
N THR A 38 20.47 -18.98 -8.85
CA THR A 38 20.16 -17.64 -9.39
C THR A 38 18.75 -17.24 -8.99
N VAL A 39 18.61 -16.11 -8.29
CA VAL A 39 17.34 -15.51 -7.87
C VAL A 39 17.06 -14.28 -8.73
N VAL A 40 16.01 -14.33 -9.56
CA VAL A 40 15.62 -13.19 -10.40
C VAL A 40 14.41 -12.49 -9.78
N GLN A 41 14.59 -11.25 -9.34
CA GLN A 41 13.53 -10.42 -8.77
C GLN A 41 12.91 -9.52 -9.82
N LEU A 42 11.59 -9.62 -9.94
CA LEU A 42 10.78 -8.93 -10.96
C LEU A 42 9.60 -8.23 -10.27
N PRO A 43 9.13 -7.08 -10.77
CA PRO A 43 7.84 -6.55 -10.38
C PRO A 43 6.72 -7.45 -10.91
N ARG A 44 5.47 -7.16 -10.53
CA ARG A 44 4.31 -7.84 -11.12
C ARG A 44 4.31 -7.66 -12.63
N LEU A 45 4.41 -8.77 -13.35
CA LEU A 45 4.41 -8.79 -14.82
C LEU A 45 2.99 -8.90 -15.36
N ASP A 46 2.74 -8.22 -16.48
CA ASP A 46 1.54 -8.42 -17.27
C ASP A 46 1.56 -9.75 -18.02
N LYS A 47 0.40 -10.15 -18.55
CA LYS A 47 0.26 -11.42 -19.26
C LYS A 47 1.16 -11.50 -20.50
N ALA A 48 1.31 -10.40 -21.23
CA ALA A 48 2.13 -10.35 -22.44
C ALA A 48 3.61 -10.55 -22.11
N THR A 49 4.13 -9.93 -21.06
CA THR A 49 5.51 -10.10 -20.61
C THR A 49 5.80 -11.54 -20.14
N LYS A 50 4.84 -12.19 -19.45
CA LYS A 50 4.96 -13.60 -19.02
C LYS A 50 5.01 -14.59 -20.20
N THR A 51 4.51 -14.22 -21.39
CA THR A 51 4.62 -15.06 -22.59
C THR A 51 5.93 -14.83 -23.37
N GLY A 52 6.78 -13.92 -22.90
CA GLY A 52 8.08 -13.64 -23.51
C GLY A 52 9.06 -14.80 -23.38
N ALA A 53 9.91 -15.00 -24.41
CA ALA A 53 10.84 -16.12 -24.48
C ALA A 53 11.79 -16.19 -23.28
N TRP A 54 12.27 -15.06 -22.75
CA TRP A 54 13.16 -15.01 -21.61
C TRP A 54 12.49 -15.48 -20.32
N PHE A 55 11.19 -15.11 -20.09
CA PHE A 55 10.46 -15.55 -18.93
C PHE A 55 10.15 -17.05 -19.02
N GLY A 56 9.70 -17.52 -20.20
CA GLY A 56 9.45 -18.93 -20.43
C GLY A 56 10.69 -19.79 -20.23
N ALA A 57 11.88 -19.30 -20.62
CA ALA A 57 13.14 -20.02 -20.39
C ALA A 57 13.47 -20.16 -18.89
N LEU A 58 13.31 -19.09 -18.11
CA LEU A 58 13.52 -19.10 -16.65
C LEU A 58 12.49 -20.02 -15.95
N ASP A 59 11.23 -19.94 -16.32
CA ASP A 59 10.14 -20.74 -15.76
C ASP A 59 10.33 -22.25 -16.05
N ALA A 60 10.83 -22.59 -17.25
CA ALA A 60 11.14 -23.96 -17.63
C ALA A 60 12.42 -24.52 -16.98
N ALA A 61 13.36 -23.67 -16.59
CA ALA A 61 14.62 -24.06 -15.97
C ALA A 61 14.58 -24.04 -14.42
N GLY A 62 13.58 -23.40 -13.82
CA GLY A 62 13.50 -23.18 -12.38
C GLY A 62 12.06 -23.14 -11.85
N VAL A 63 11.84 -22.30 -10.85
CA VAL A 63 10.52 -22.11 -10.22
C VAL A 63 10.17 -20.62 -10.24
N ALA A 64 9.05 -20.29 -10.90
CA ALA A 64 8.49 -18.95 -10.84
C ALA A 64 7.51 -18.82 -9.68
N VAL A 65 7.81 -17.94 -8.72
CA VAL A 65 6.96 -17.66 -7.55
C VAL A 65 6.29 -16.32 -7.73
N GLN A 66 4.97 -16.32 -7.85
CA GLN A 66 4.18 -15.10 -7.85
C GLN A 66 3.78 -14.74 -6.42
N ILE A 67 4.18 -13.54 -5.97
CA ILE A 67 3.83 -13.01 -4.65
C ILE A 67 2.85 -11.87 -4.85
N ASP A 68 1.58 -12.10 -4.51
CA ASP A 68 0.55 -11.09 -4.57
C ASP A 68 0.46 -10.33 -3.23
N PRO A 69 0.13 -9.02 -3.24
CA PRO A 69 -0.12 -8.25 -2.04
C PRO A 69 -1.24 -8.87 -1.19
N ILE A 70 -1.05 -8.87 0.11
CA ILE A 70 -2.12 -9.25 1.05
C ILE A 70 -3.01 -8.03 1.26
N GLU A 71 -4.23 -8.10 0.77
CA GLU A 71 -5.23 -7.05 0.95
C GLU A 71 -5.65 -6.94 2.42
N ARG A 72 -6.04 -5.72 2.85
CA ARG A 72 -6.44 -5.44 4.23
C ARG A 72 -7.46 -6.43 4.80
N GLY A 73 -8.46 -6.82 4.00
CA GLY A 73 -9.49 -7.78 4.43
C GLY A 73 -8.97 -9.19 4.69
N ALA A 74 -7.89 -9.60 4.05
CA ALA A 74 -7.24 -10.89 4.21
C ALA A 74 -6.15 -10.89 5.31
N LEU A 75 -5.71 -9.71 5.75
CA LEU A 75 -4.58 -9.58 6.69
C LEU A 75 -4.84 -10.24 8.06
N PRO A 76 -6.04 -10.15 8.69
CA PRO A 76 -6.31 -10.86 9.94
C PRO A 76 -6.16 -12.38 9.80
N GLN A 77 -6.65 -12.95 8.72
CA GLN A 77 -6.52 -14.39 8.44
C GLN A 77 -5.06 -14.79 8.20
N TRP A 78 -4.30 -13.97 7.46
CA TRP A 78 -2.88 -14.19 7.22
C TRP A 78 -2.09 -14.18 8.55
N ILE A 79 -2.38 -13.23 9.46
CA ILE A 79 -1.79 -13.17 10.80
C ILE A 79 -2.11 -14.45 11.59
N ALA A 80 -3.39 -14.87 11.60
CA ALA A 80 -3.81 -16.09 12.30
C ALA A 80 -3.06 -17.33 11.80
N GLN A 81 -2.90 -17.47 10.48
CA GLN A 81 -2.13 -18.56 9.88
C GLN A 81 -0.65 -18.55 10.31
N ARG A 82 -0.04 -17.37 10.37
CA ARG A 82 1.37 -17.23 10.80
C ARG A 82 1.56 -17.50 12.28
N LEU A 83 0.64 -17.06 13.14
CA LEU A 83 0.61 -17.43 14.57
C LEU A 83 0.47 -18.95 14.71
N GLY A 84 -0.44 -19.57 13.95
CA GLY A 84 -0.66 -21.02 13.95
C GLY A 84 0.60 -21.81 13.54
N ALA A 85 1.40 -21.30 12.60
CA ALA A 85 2.64 -21.94 12.16
C ALA A 85 3.70 -22.03 13.28
N GLN A 86 3.64 -21.18 14.31
CA GLN A 86 4.49 -21.24 15.51
C GLN A 86 3.77 -21.80 16.73
N GLY A 87 2.59 -22.44 16.55
CA GLY A 87 1.81 -23.06 17.61
C GLY A 87 1.02 -22.09 18.47
N GLN A 88 0.87 -20.83 18.06
CA GLN A 88 0.10 -19.81 18.78
C GLN A 88 -1.24 -19.53 18.11
N ARG A 89 -2.23 -19.11 18.90
CA ARG A 89 -3.55 -18.70 18.41
C ARG A 89 -4.10 -17.60 19.28
N VAL A 90 -5.10 -16.88 18.80
CA VAL A 90 -5.95 -15.99 19.60
C VAL A 90 -7.18 -16.74 20.09
N ALA A 91 -7.91 -16.17 21.06
CA ALA A 91 -9.18 -16.69 21.54
C ALA A 91 -10.17 -16.94 20.37
N PRO A 92 -11.04 -17.95 20.44
CA PRO A 92 -12.07 -18.17 19.45
C PRO A 92 -13.17 -17.10 19.52
N GLY A 93 -13.93 -16.93 18.45
CA GLY A 93 -15.08 -16.02 18.38
C GLY A 93 -14.72 -14.55 18.21
N GLU A 94 -15.60 -13.66 18.69
CA GLU A 94 -15.49 -12.21 18.47
C GLU A 94 -14.25 -11.57 19.11
N GLU A 95 -13.82 -12.05 20.26
CA GLU A 95 -12.64 -11.52 20.95
C GLU A 95 -11.39 -11.74 20.12
N GLY A 96 -11.17 -12.95 19.63
CA GLY A 96 -10.03 -13.24 18.76
C GLY A 96 -10.11 -12.50 17.44
N GLN A 97 -11.29 -12.35 16.86
CA GLN A 97 -11.47 -11.53 15.65
C GLN A 97 -11.10 -10.07 15.88
N ARG A 98 -11.50 -9.49 17.03
CA ARG A 98 -11.10 -8.12 17.41
C ARG A 98 -9.59 -8.00 17.61
N THR A 99 -8.99 -8.98 18.27
CA THR A 99 -7.53 -9.03 18.48
C THR A 99 -6.76 -9.10 17.16
N LEU A 100 -7.17 -9.97 16.24
CA LEU A 100 -6.56 -10.07 14.91
C LEU A 100 -6.78 -8.80 14.07
N GLN A 101 -7.96 -8.19 14.15
CA GLN A 101 -8.24 -6.94 13.47
C GLN A 101 -7.41 -5.79 14.03
N PHE A 102 -7.25 -5.73 15.35
CA PHE A 102 -6.37 -4.75 16.00
C PHE A 102 -4.93 -4.89 15.50
N PHE A 103 -4.41 -6.12 15.47
CA PHE A 103 -3.08 -6.40 14.93
C PHE A 103 -2.97 -5.97 13.46
N ALA A 104 -3.92 -6.39 12.62
CA ALA A 104 -3.94 -6.07 11.20
C ALA A 104 -3.97 -4.54 10.96
N ASP A 105 -4.76 -3.80 11.74
CA ASP A 105 -4.83 -2.34 11.64
C ASP A 105 -3.50 -1.63 11.95
N ARG A 106 -2.63 -2.26 12.75
CA ARG A 106 -1.32 -1.71 13.14
C ARG A 106 -0.20 -2.02 12.16
N VAL A 107 -0.32 -3.11 11.41
CA VAL A 107 0.72 -3.58 10.47
C VAL A 107 0.29 -3.44 9.01
N GLU A 108 -0.83 -2.79 8.74
CA GLU A 108 -1.34 -2.60 7.39
C GLU A 108 -0.30 -1.94 6.48
N GLY A 109 -0.07 -2.56 5.30
CA GLY A 109 0.93 -2.09 4.35
C GLY A 109 2.37 -2.54 4.65
N ASN A 110 2.62 -3.18 5.80
CA ASN A 110 3.97 -3.64 6.18
C ASN A 110 3.97 -5.09 6.66
N LEU A 111 3.93 -6.05 5.70
CA LEU A 111 3.96 -7.48 6.02
C LEU A 111 5.25 -7.92 6.71
N LEU A 112 6.37 -7.24 6.45
CA LEU A 112 7.63 -7.54 7.13
C LEU A 112 7.55 -7.22 8.61
N ALA A 113 7.01 -6.05 8.95
CA ALA A 113 6.75 -5.68 10.35
C ALA A 113 5.76 -6.65 11.00
N ALA A 114 4.66 -7.00 10.30
CA ALA A 114 3.73 -8.02 10.79
C ALA A 114 4.44 -9.34 11.14
N HIS A 115 5.31 -9.81 10.24
CA HIS A 115 6.09 -11.03 10.45
C HIS A 115 7.05 -10.90 11.64
N GLN A 116 7.74 -9.78 11.79
CA GLN A 116 8.64 -9.51 12.91
C GLN A 116 7.91 -9.52 14.25
N GLU A 117 6.72 -8.91 14.32
CA GLU A 117 5.92 -8.91 15.55
C GLU A 117 5.36 -10.30 15.88
N ILE A 118 4.93 -11.06 14.87
CA ILE A 118 4.53 -12.46 15.06
C ILE A 118 5.71 -13.28 15.59
N SER A 119 6.90 -13.13 15.01
CA SER A 119 8.11 -13.80 15.48
C SER A 119 8.47 -13.41 16.92
N LYS A 120 8.34 -12.12 17.26
CA LYS A 120 8.55 -11.61 18.62
C LYS A 120 7.56 -12.24 19.63
N LEU A 121 6.28 -12.36 19.25
CA LEU A 121 5.29 -13.06 20.08
C LEU A 121 5.70 -14.52 20.34
N GLY A 122 6.26 -15.21 19.32
CA GLY A 122 6.78 -16.56 19.48
C GLY A 122 7.98 -16.68 20.42
N LEU A 123 8.78 -15.63 20.51
CA LEU A 123 9.92 -15.57 21.46
C LEU A 123 9.49 -15.22 22.89
N LEU A 124 8.47 -14.37 23.03
CA LEU A 124 8.01 -13.85 24.33
C LEU A 124 7.02 -14.77 25.05
N HIS A 125 6.27 -15.55 24.29
CA HIS A 125 5.18 -16.37 24.81
C HIS A 125 5.25 -17.80 24.27
N PRO A 126 4.98 -18.82 25.10
CA PRO A 126 4.99 -20.22 24.65
C PRO A 126 3.85 -20.47 23.63
N PRO A 127 3.92 -21.61 22.89
CA PRO A 127 2.80 -22.06 22.09
C PRO A 127 1.51 -22.15 22.93
N GLY A 128 0.38 -21.74 22.34
CA GLY A 128 -0.91 -21.69 23.04
C GLY A 128 -1.73 -20.48 22.66
N GLU A 129 -2.64 -20.10 23.55
CA GLU A 129 -3.53 -18.97 23.35
C GLU A 129 -2.89 -17.69 23.84
N LEU A 130 -2.87 -16.68 22.96
CA LEU A 130 -2.41 -15.33 23.27
C LEU A 130 -3.61 -14.47 23.70
N SER A 131 -3.48 -13.78 24.82
CA SER A 131 -4.47 -12.80 25.25
C SER A 131 -4.39 -11.53 24.37
N GLN A 132 -5.49 -10.79 24.33
CA GLN A 132 -5.52 -9.48 23.65
C GLN A 132 -4.40 -8.55 24.19
N ALA A 133 -4.20 -8.49 25.50
CA ALA A 133 -3.16 -7.65 26.11
C ALA A 133 -1.73 -8.00 25.65
N GLN A 134 -1.43 -9.29 25.48
CA GLN A 134 -0.14 -9.75 24.97
C GLN A 134 0.10 -9.31 23.51
N VAL A 135 -0.94 -9.43 22.67
CA VAL A 135 -0.88 -8.98 21.27
C VAL A 135 -0.77 -7.46 21.20
N GLU A 136 -1.57 -6.73 21.98
CA GLU A 136 -1.51 -5.27 22.02
C GLU A 136 -0.13 -4.76 22.44
N ALA A 137 0.45 -5.32 23.51
CA ALA A 137 1.78 -4.95 23.99
C ALA A 137 2.88 -5.19 22.94
N ALA A 138 2.74 -6.24 22.12
CA ALA A 138 3.69 -6.53 21.04
C ALA A 138 3.62 -5.51 19.92
N VAL A 139 2.42 -5.09 19.49
CA VAL A 139 2.22 -4.33 18.24
C VAL A 139 2.02 -2.82 18.44
N LEU A 140 2.14 -2.30 19.67
CA LEU A 140 1.91 -0.88 19.98
C LEU A 140 2.80 0.09 19.18
N ASN A 141 3.97 -0.33 18.72
CA ASN A 141 4.99 0.53 18.10
C ASN A 141 5.28 0.20 16.64
N VAL A 142 4.38 -0.48 15.91
CA VAL A 142 4.72 -1.07 14.59
C VAL A 142 4.14 -0.35 13.39
N ALA A 143 3.44 0.74 13.55
CA ALA A 143 2.81 1.42 12.42
C ALA A 143 3.84 2.06 11.48
N ARG A 144 4.18 1.39 10.37
CA ARG A 144 4.68 2.07 9.16
C ARG A 144 3.54 2.17 8.17
N TYR A 145 2.91 3.32 8.13
CA TYR A 145 1.84 3.60 7.20
C TYR A 145 2.39 4.05 5.84
N ASP A 146 1.79 3.52 4.78
CA ASP A 146 2.07 3.97 3.43
C ASP A 146 1.18 5.18 3.09
N VAL A 147 1.79 6.27 2.66
CA VAL A 147 1.10 7.50 2.26
C VAL A 147 0.08 7.24 1.14
N PHE A 148 0.34 6.26 0.25
CA PHE A 148 -0.61 5.89 -0.81
C PHE A 148 -1.83 5.15 -0.24
N LYS A 149 -1.66 4.35 0.80
CA LYS A 149 -2.77 3.72 1.52
C LYS A 149 -3.58 4.71 2.34
N LEU A 150 -2.95 5.77 2.86
CA LEU A 150 -3.66 6.91 3.45
C LEU A 150 -4.62 7.53 2.44
N SER A 151 -4.16 7.81 1.23
CA SER A 151 -4.96 8.32 0.12
C SER A 151 -6.22 7.46 -0.13
N GLU A 152 -6.06 6.14 -0.24
CA GLU A 152 -7.19 5.21 -0.40
C GLU A 152 -8.17 5.28 0.79
N ALA A 153 -7.68 5.35 2.02
CA ALA A 153 -8.51 5.44 3.22
C ALA A 153 -9.31 6.74 3.27
N VAL A 154 -8.71 7.87 2.86
CA VAL A 154 -9.37 9.17 2.77
C VAL A 154 -10.48 9.15 1.73
N LEU A 155 -10.19 8.67 0.51
CA LEU A 155 -11.18 8.54 -0.58
C LEU A 155 -12.31 7.57 -0.20
N ALA A 156 -12.01 6.53 0.58
CA ALA A 156 -13.01 5.62 1.11
C ALA A 156 -13.84 6.22 2.27
N GLY A 157 -13.48 7.40 2.80
CA GLY A 157 -14.16 8.06 3.90
C GLY A 157 -13.97 7.38 5.27
N GLN A 158 -12.89 6.62 5.47
CA GLN A 158 -12.61 5.83 6.67
C GLN A 158 -11.94 6.69 7.77
N VAL A 159 -12.70 7.58 8.41
CA VAL A 159 -12.20 8.63 9.32
C VAL A 159 -11.24 8.10 10.39
N LEU A 160 -11.66 7.12 11.16
CA LEU A 160 -10.83 6.58 12.27
C LEU A 160 -9.53 5.95 11.77
N ARG A 161 -9.57 5.33 10.59
CA ARG A 161 -8.37 4.77 9.95
C ARG A 161 -7.44 5.88 9.47
N VAL A 162 -7.98 6.91 8.81
CA VAL A 162 -7.21 8.07 8.35
C VAL A 162 -6.49 8.74 9.51
N GLN A 163 -7.17 8.92 10.65
CA GLN A 163 -6.57 9.54 11.84
C GLN A 163 -5.40 8.69 12.35
N ARG A 164 -5.60 7.39 12.58
CA ARG A 164 -4.51 6.50 13.01
C ARG A 164 -3.31 6.50 12.05
N MET A 165 -3.58 6.54 10.75
CA MET A 165 -2.53 6.58 9.73
C MET A 165 -1.74 7.89 9.76
N LEU A 166 -2.41 9.03 9.93
CA LEU A 166 -1.74 10.33 10.06
C LEU A 166 -0.90 10.41 11.33
N ASP A 167 -1.45 9.98 12.48
CA ASP A 167 -0.74 9.93 13.75
C ASP A 167 0.50 9.01 13.66
N GLY A 168 0.37 7.88 12.98
CA GLY A 168 1.47 6.95 12.75
C GLY A 168 2.56 7.52 11.84
N LEU A 169 2.20 8.14 10.71
CA LEU A 169 3.15 8.78 9.80
C LEU A 169 3.91 9.92 10.50
N GLU A 170 3.23 10.71 11.34
CA GLU A 170 3.86 11.73 12.17
C GLU A 170 4.87 11.14 13.15
N ALA A 171 4.46 10.08 13.87
CA ALA A 171 5.31 9.41 14.86
C ALA A 171 6.54 8.74 14.23
N GLU A 172 6.44 8.29 12.98
CA GLU A 172 7.55 7.72 12.20
C GLU A 172 8.49 8.77 11.61
N GLY A 173 8.15 10.06 11.74
CA GLY A 173 8.93 11.16 11.19
C GLY A 173 8.81 11.27 9.67
N GLU A 174 7.71 10.79 9.08
CA GLU A 174 7.46 10.94 7.64
C GLU A 174 7.39 12.44 7.28
N ALA A 175 7.84 12.77 6.08
CA ALA A 175 7.86 14.15 5.63
C ALA A 175 6.43 14.67 5.36
N PRO A 176 5.94 15.72 6.05
CA PRO A 176 4.60 16.27 5.84
C PRO A 176 4.33 16.67 4.38
N VAL A 177 5.38 17.05 3.63
CA VAL A 177 5.28 17.41 2.21
C VAL A 177 4.86 16.24 1.34
N LEU A 178 5.28 15.01 1.68
CA LEU A 178 4.90 13.81 0.93
C LEU A 178 3.42 13.47 1.14
N VAL A 179 2.96 13.56 2.39
CA VAL A 179 1.55 13.36 2.73
C VAL A 179 0.67 14.41 2.05
N HIS A 180 1.09 15.69 2.10
CA HIS A 180 0.40 16.76 1.39
C HIS A 180 0.33 16.49 -0.12
N TRP A 181 1.45 16.10 -0.73
CA TRP A 181 1.52 15.80 -2.17
C TRP A 181 0.49 14.73 -2.58
N ALA A 182 0.40 13.64 -1.82
CA ALA A 182 -0.54 12.56 -2.10
C ALA A 182 -2.00 13.01 -2.02
N LEU A 183 -2.39 13.73 -0.96
CA LEU A 183 -3.75 14.25 -0.79
C LEU A 183 -4.09 15.29 -1.86
N ALA A 184 -3.17 16.19 -2.16
CA ALA A 184 -3.36 17.23 -3.17
C ALA A 184 -3.47 16.64 -4.59
N GLU A 185 -2.72 15.56 -4.88
CA GLU A 185 -2.83 14.89 -6.19
C GLU A 185 -4.19 14.21 -6.36
N ASP A 186 -4.73 13.58 -5.31
CA ASP A 186 -6.09 13.03 -5.38
C ASP A 186 -7.15 14.12 -5.60
N ILE A 187 -7.03 15.26 -4.92
CA ILE A 187 -7.95 16.40 -5.13
C ILE A 187 -7.85 16.90 -6.57
N ARG A 188 -6.64 17.10 -7.10
CA ARG A 188 -6.41 17.51 -8.48
C ARG A 188 -6.95 16.50 -9.48
N ALA A 189 -6.73 15.21 -9.25
CA ALA A 189 -7.21 14.15 -10.12
C ALA A 189 -8.75 14.09 -10.13
N LEU A 190 -9.41 14.18 -8.96
CA LEU A 190 -10.86 14.25 -8.87
C LEU A 190 -11.40 15.45 -9.67
N LYS A 191 -10.75 16.62 -9.56
CA LYS A 191 -11.16 17.81 -10.30
C LYS A 191 -10.97 17.62 -11.82
N ARG A 192 -9.84 17.14 -12.29
CA ARG A 192 -9.59 16.88 -13.71
C ARG A 192 -10.61 15.92 -14.32
N VAL A 193 -10.92 14.82 -13.62
CA VAL A 193 -11.93 13.85 -14.11
C VAL A 193 -13.32 14.47 -14.10
N LYS A 194 -13.67 15.22 -13.05
CA LYS A 194 -14.97 15.95 -13.00
C LYS A 194 -15.13 16.95 -14.15
N ASP A 195 -14.08 17.71 -14.45
CA ASP A 195 -14.08 18.67 -15.56
C ASP A 195 -14.25 17.96 -16.92
N ALA A 196 -13.59 16.83 -17.11
CA ALA A 196 -13.79 16.03 -18.31
C ALA A 196 -15.24 15.51 -18.44
N MET A 197 -15.85 15.07 -17.32
CA MET A 197 -17.25 14.68 -17.30
C MET A 197 -18.19 15.85 -17.64
N ASN A 198 -17.94 17.03 -17.06
CA ASN A 198 -18.72 18.24 -17.34
C ASN A 198 -18.59 18.69 -18.81
N ALA A 199 -17.46 18.37 -19.44
CA ALA A 199 -17.24 18.56 -20.88
C ALA A 199 -17.85 17.45 -21.76
N GLY A 200 -18.69 16.57 -21.19
CA GLY A 200 -19.40 15.50 -21.90
C GLY A 200 -18.61 14.20 -22.07
N ARG A 201 -17.46 14.02 -21.43
CA ARG A 201 -16.71 12.75 -21.49
C ARG A 201 -17.39 11.70 -20.61
N PRO A 202 -17.65 10.49 -21.11
CA PRO A 202 -18.09 9.38 -20.28
C PRO A 202 -17.10 9.07 -19.16
N LEU A 203 -17.58 8.78 -17.95
CA LEU A 203 -16.73 8.56 -16.78
C LEU A 203 -15.61 7.52 -16.99
N PRO A 204 -15.86 6.32 -17.59
CA PRO A 204 -14.77 5.36 -17.84
C PRO A 204 -13.66 5.90 -18.74
N MET A 205 -14.02 6.75 -19.71
CA MET A 205 -13.07 7.37 -20.62
C MET A 205 -12.26 8.45 -19.90
N ALA A 206 -12.93 9.31 -19.11
CA ALA A 206 -12.29 10.35 -18.33
C ALA A 206 -11.30 9.76 -17.30
N LEU A 207 -11.62 8.62 -16.65
CA LEU A 207 -10.72 7.91 -15.75
C LEU A 207 -9.46 7.41 -16.47
N ARG A 208 -9.60 6.78 -17.64
CA ARG A 208 -8.47 6.29 -18.45
C ARG A 208 -7.56 7.41 -18.90
N GLU A 209 -8.11 8.50 -19.42
CA GLU A 209 -7.36 9.69 -19.88
C GLU A 209 -6.54 10.31 -18.73
N ASN A 210 -7.06 10.25 -17.50
CA ASN A 210 -6.38 10.73 -16.30
C ASN A 210 -5.54 9.66 -15.58
N ARG A 211 -5.34 8.49 -16.18
CA ARG A 211 -4.51 7.38 -15.67
C ARG A 211 -4.95 6.88 -14.30
N ILE A 212 -6.26 6.82 -14.08
CA ILE A 212 -6.85 6.27 -12.85
C ILE A 212 -7.23 4.81 -13.10
N TRP A 213 -6.64 3.88 -12.33
CA TRP A 213 -6.83 2.44 -12.48
C TRP A 213 -6.97 1.75 -11.12
N GLY A 214 -7.46 0.50 -11.15
CA GLY A 214 -7.46 -0.41 -10.01
C GLY A 214 -8.34 0.03 -8.87
N THR A 215 -7.83 0.02 -7.64
CA THR A 215 -8.61 0.38 -6.44
C THR A 215 -9.13 1.82 -6.50
N LYS A 216 -8.32 2.76 -6.99
CA LYS A 216 -8.72 4.16 -7.13
C LYS A 216 -9.84 4.35 -8.15
N GLU A 217 -9.87 3.59 -9.23
CA GLU A 217 -10.93 3.65 -10.25
C GLU A 217 -12.31 3.44 -9.60
N ARG A 218 -12.49 2.37 -8.82
CA ARG A 218 -13.74 2.08 -8.11
C ARG A 218 -14.13 3.16 -7.10
N LEU A 219 -13.15 3.75 -6.43
CA LEU A 219 -13.41 4.85 -5.49
C LEU A 219 -13.88 6.10 -6.24
N TYR A 220 -13.25 6.44 -7.34
CA TYR A 220 -13.61 7.59 -8.17
C TYR A 220 -14.97 7.41 -8.83
N GLU A 221 -15.31 6.23 -9.33
CA GLU A 221 -16.66 5.92 -9.86
C GLU A 221 -17.76 6.17 -8.83
N ARG A 222 -17.50 5.91 -7.57
CA ARG A 222 -18.44 6.15 -6.47
C ARG A 222 -18.51 7.63 -6.08
N ILE A 223 -17.40 8.36 -6.08
CA ILE A 223 -17.26 9.72 -5.58
C ILE A 223 -17.76 10.73 -6.60
N LEU A 224 -17.32 10.63 -7.85
CA LEU A 224 -17.49 11.66 -8.87
C LEU A 224 -18.95 12.02 -9.19
N PRO A 225 -19.93 11.08 -9.18
CA PRO A 225 -21.33 11.43 -9.35
C PRO A 225 -21.90 12.30 -8.22
N ARG A 226 -21.32 12.21 -7.02
CA ARG A 226 -21.84 12.84 -5.78
C ARG A 226 -21.12 14.14 -5.43
N VAL A 227 -19.83 14.25 -5.77
CA VAL A 227 -19.05 15.45 -5.44
C VAL A 227 -19.34 16.59 -6.42
N GLY A 228 -19.68 17.77 -5.89
CA GLY A 228 -19.93 18.96 -6.69
C GLY A 228 -18.67 19.78 -6.97
N ASP A 229 -18.68 20.56 -8.07
CA ASP A 229 -17.56 21.41 -8.49
C ASP A 229 -17.14 22.41 -7.42
N ALA A 230 -18.11 23.03 -6.72
CA ALA A 230 -17.83 23.95 -5.63
C ALA A 230 -17.09 23.30 -4.46
N ALA A 231 -17.35 22.01 -4.17
CA ALA A 231 -16.64 21.27 -3.14
C ALA A 231 -15.19 20.99 -3.58
N LEU A 232 -14.99 20.59 -4.82
CA LEU A 232 -13.65 20.36 -5.38
C LEU A 232 -12.84 21.66 -5.46
N ALA A 233 -13.46 22.79 -5.82
CA ALA A 233 -12.78 24.10 -5.82
C ALA A 233 -12.30 24.49 -4.40
N ARG A 234 -13.16 24.33 -3.37
CA ARG A 234 -12.76 24.56 -1.97
C ARG A 234 -11.64 23.63 -1.53
N LEU A 235 -11.66 22.36 -1.93
CA LEU A 235 -10.59 21.41 -1.60
C LEU A 235 -9.26 21.80 -2.25
N LEU A 236 -9.25 22.26 -3.50
CA LEU A 236 -8.06 22.77 -4.17
C LEU A 236 -7.48 23.98 -3.43
N GLN A 237 -8.35 24.92 -3.01
CA GLN A 237 -7.92 26.07 -2.21
C GLN A 237 -7.35 25.62 -0.85
N SER A 238 -8.01 24.68 -0.17
CA SER A 238 -7.51 24.12 1.09
C SER A 238 -6.15 23.43 0.91
N ALA A 239 -5.97 22.64 -0.16
CA ALA A 239 -4.70 22.02 -0.47
C ALA A 239 -3.59 23.06 -0.71
N HIS A 240 -3.88 24.16 -1.41
CA HIS A 240 -2.93 25.26 -1.61
C HIS A 240 -2.52 25.92 -0.28
N LEU A 241 -3.47 26.18 0.63
CA LEU A 241 -3.17 26.76 1.95
C LEU A 241 -2.30 25.80 2.79
N VAL A 242 -2.61 24.50 2.77
CA VAL A 242 -1.82 23.47 3.48
C VAL A 242 -0.43 23.31 2.89
N ASP A 243 -0.24 23.46 1.58
CA ASP A 243 1.09 23.51 0.95
C ASP A 243 1.96 24.61 1.56
N GLY A 244 1.39 25.81 1.72
CA GLY A 244 2.06 26.92 2.40
C GLY A 244 2.43 26.58 3.84
N ILE A 245 1.51 25.98 4.62
CA ILE A 245 1.75 25.62 6.03
C ILE A 245 2.86 24.57 6.15
N VAL A 246 2.86 23.57 5.30
CA VAL A 246 3.91 22.53 5.28
C VAL A 246 5.28 23.11 4.95
N LYS A 247 5.33 24.22 4.21
CA LYS A 247 6.54 25.00 3.89
C LYS A 247 6.86 26.09 4.91
N GLY A 248 6.17 26.13 6.04
CA GLY A 248 6.42 27.04 7.14
C GLY A 248 5.68 28.40 7.09
N LEU A 249 4.76 28.59 6.14
CA LEU A 249 3.92 29.79 6.08
C LEU A 249 2.76 29.69 7.09
N LYS A 250 2.35 30.81 7.66
CA LYS A 250 1.17 30.90 8.50
C LYS A 250 -0.03 31.28 7.63
N GLN A 251 -1.16 30.61 7.87
CA GLN A 251 -2.41 30.88 7.17
C GLN A 251 -3.52 31.22 8.18
N PRO A 252 -4.27 32.32 7.97
CA PRO A 252 -5.42 32.63 8.82
C PRO A 252 -6.43 31.47 8.86
N ASP A 253 -7.03 31.24 10.02
CA ASP A 253 -8.06 30.21 10.25
C ASP A 253 -7.61 28.76 10.04
N TRP A 254 -6.29 28.51 9.87
CA TRP A 254 -5.72 27.20 9.75
C TRP A 254 -4.75 26.88 10.89
N PRO A 255 -4.61 25.58 11.28
CA PRO A 255 -3.57 25.18 12.23
C PRO A 255 -2.19 25.56 11.72
N THR A 256 -1.33 26.03 12.61
CA THR A 256 0.07 26.34 12.28
C THR A 256 0.96 25.09 12.21
N GLN A 257 0.54 24.03 12.88
CA GLN A 257 1.21 22.73 12.86
C GLN A 257 0.88 21.99 11.56
N PRO A 258 1.89 21.55 10.78
CA PRO A 258 1.68 20.86 9.50
C PRO A 258 0.79 19.64 9.59
N TRP A 259 0.97 18.78 10.59
CA TRP A 259 0.19 17.55 10.75
C TRP A 259 -1.27 17.82 11.07
N GLN A 260 -1.58 18.81 11.89
CA GLN A 260 -2.96 19.23 12.16
C GLN A 260 -3.63 19.81 10.90
N ALA A 261 -2.88 20.55 10.08
CA ALA A 261 -3.37 21.07 8.81
C ALA A 261 -3.65 19.94 7.80
N LEU A 262 -2.77 18.93 7.72
CA LEU A 262 -2.96 17.72 6.91
C LEU A 262 -4.17 16.92 7.39
N GLN A 263 -4.34 16.76 8.69
CA GLN A 263 -5.51 16.08 9.26
C GLN A 263 -6.81 16.79 8.85
N ARG A 264 -6.86 18.14 8.96
CA ARG A 264 -8.02 18.94 8.54
C ARG A 264 -8.30 18.77 7.04
N LEU A 265 -7.28 18.81 6.19
CA LEU A 265 -7.40 18.60 4.74
C LEU A 265 -7.94 17.20 4.42
N ALA A 266 -7.38 16.16 5.04
CA ALA A 266 -7.82 14.78 4.85
C ALA A 266 -9.27 14.57 5.28
N MET A 267 -9.70 15.20 6.39
CA MET A 267 -11.09 15.14 6.86
C MET A 267 -12.05 15.87 5.91
N GLN A 268 -11.65 17.03 5.36
CA GLN A 268 -12.45 17.76 4.37
C GLN A 268 -12.63 16.94 3.10
N LEU A 269 -11.55 16.33 2.58
CA LEU A 269 -11.59 15.45 1.42
C LEU A 269 -12.46 14.22 1.68
N GLY A 270 -12.25 13.52 2.78
CA GLY A 270 -13.02 12.33 3.15
C GLY A 270 -14.52 12.64 3.35
N LYS A 271 -14.87 13.81 3.88
CA LYS A 271 -16.26 14.28 3.97
C LYS A 271 -16.87 14.50 2.59
N ALA A 272 -16.16 15.19 1.70
CA ALA A 272 -16.61 15.44 0.33
C ALA A 272 -16.79 14.14 -0.48
N CYS A 273 -15.99 13.12 -0.21
CA CYS A 273 -16.08 11.81 -0.88
C CYS A 273 -17.25 10.94 -0.40
N ARG A 274 -17.84 11.25 0.76
CA ARG A 274 -19.02 10.53 1.27
C ARG A 274 -20.34 11.05 0.70
N GLY A 275 -20.39 12.32 0.27
CA GLY A 275 -21.60 13.00 -0.23
C GLY A 275 -22.41 13.60 0.89
#